data_d82b0fb6fecd93899f9066e2082066e4
#
_entry.id   d82b0fb6fecd93899f9066e2082066e4
#
_cell.length_a   1.000
_cell.length_b   1.000
_cell.length_c   1.000
_cell.angle_alpha   90.00
_cell.angle_beta   90.00
_cell.angle_gamma   90.00
#
_symmetry.space_group_name_H-M   'P 1'
#
loop_
_entity.id
_entity.type
_entity.pdbx_description
1 polymer ?
#
loop_
_entity_poly.entity_id
_entity_poly.type
_entity_poly.pdbx_seq_one_letter_code
_entity_poly.pdbx_strand_id
1 'polypeptide(L)'
;YVTFRTNYKLNMASFSQFLNSFDPETKGKQFEVFIKWFLKNDPEWSTQVDQIWLWDEHPKRWGPDCGIDLVFKHKNSEVWAVQAKCYSPEHSITKKDVDTFLSESNRSLIDKRLLITTTDLIGANAKRTCENQEKDVVQFLYSDFEKAEIEYPDHFSKLNKAKRKDPPKPRPHQSEAVDAVEKGFEENDRGQLIMACGTGKTYTTLWVKERINSQSTLVLVPSLSLLSQTLREWTFASKESFDVLCVCSDETVGKKSGYDPIIQSVHDLPFPVTSDVEEIRHFLQGKGSKVIFSTYHSSPLIAESQNDSKTTMFDL
;
A
#
# COMPACT_ATOMS: atom_id res chain seq x y z
N TYR A 1 45.32 20.95 -9.96
CA TYR A 1 43.96 21.44 -9.60
C TYR A 1 43.07 20.22 -9.42
N VAL A 2 42.78 19.89 -8.15
CA VAL A 2 41.82 18.87 -7.79
C VAL A 2 40.49 19.57 -7.55
N THR A 3 39.54 19.39 -8.47
CA THR A 3 38.21 19.96 -8.33
C THR A 3 37.40 19.04 -7.42
N PHE A 4 37.22 19.41 -6.16
CA PHE A 4 36.24 18.77 -5.29
C PHE A 4 34.84 19.09 -5.82
N ARG A 5 34.19 18.16 -6.47
CA ARG A 5 32.72 18.18 -6.63
C ARG A 5 32.12 17.93 -5.25
N THR A 6 31.73 18.99 -4.59
CA THR A 6 30.84 18.94 -3.44
C THR A 6 29.51 18.39 -3.97
N ASN A 7 29.26 17.11 -3.74
CA ASN A 7 27.94 16.54 -3.87
C ASN A 7 27.07 17.23 -2.80
N TYR A 8 26.33 18.25 -3.20
CA TYR A 8 25.19 18.72 -2.43
C TYR A 8 24.19 17.54 -2.41
N LYS A 9 24.25 16.70 -1.36
CA LYS A 9 23.05 15.96 -0.94
C LYS A 9 22.03 17.06 -0.67
N LEU A 10 21.04 17.22 -1.54
CA LEU A 10 19.83 17.94 -1.22
C LEU A 10 19.38 17.35 0.13
N ASN A 11 19.30 18.19 1.17
CA ASN A 11 18.72 17.81 2.44
C ASN A 11 17.27 17.44 2.15
N MET A 12 17.00 16.14 2.09
CA MET A 12 15.65 15.64 1.92
C MET A 12 14.91 15.96 3.22
N ALA A 13 13.74 16.56 3.08
CA ALA A 13 12.92 16.88 4.22
C ALA A 13 12.23 15.57 4.73
N SER A 14 12.02 15.48 6.04
CA SER A 14 11.08 14.51 6.58
C SER A 14 9.65 14.87 6.15
N PHE A 15 8.72 13.93 6.24
CA PHE A 15 7.30 14.23 5.98
C PHE A 15 6.80 15.36 6.89
N SER A 16 7.19 15.37 8.16
CA SER A 16 6.88 16.45 9.11
C SER A 16 7.37 17.81 8.63
N GLN A 17 8.63 17.91 8.17
CA GLN A 17 9.17 19.17 7.64
C GLN A 17 8.43 19.65 6.40
N PHE A 18 8.12 18.74 5.50
CA PHE A 18 7.31 19.03 4.32
C PHE A 18 5.92 19.54 4.69
N LEU A 19 5.23 18.85 5.61
CA LEU A 19 3.89 19.21 6.09
C LEU A 19 3.88 20.60 6.76
N ASN A 20 4.92 20.93 7.54
CA ASN A 20 5.08 22.23 8.17
C ASN A 20 5.31 23.38 7.18
N SER A 21 5.62 23.09 5.92
CA SER A 21 5.75 24.09 4.85
C SER A 21 4.42 24.51 4.22
N PHE A 22 3.31 23.85 4.61
CA PHE A 22 2.00 24.19 4.08
C PHE A 22 1.50 25.51 4.63
N ASP A 23 0.87 26.30 3.78
CA ASP A 23 0.25 27.56 4.17
C ASP A 23 -0.92 27.29 5.13
N PRO A 24 -0.93 27.88 6.35
CA PRO A 24 -1.96 27.63 7.35
C PRO A 24 -3.39 27.90 6.87
N GLU A 25 -3.59 28.89 5.97
CA GLU A 25 -4.92 29.26 5.45
C GLU A 25 -5.44 28.26 4.41
N THR A 26 -4.54 27.62 3.67
CA THR A 26 -4.90 26.72 2.55
C THR A 26 -4.41 25.30 2.73
N LYS A 27 -3.88 24.95 3.91
CA LYS A 27 -3.23 23.65 4.17
C LYS A 27 -4.11 22.45 3.82
N GLY A 28 -5.44 22.53 4.00
CA GLY A 28 -6.37 21.47 3.62
C GLY A 28 -6.32 21.20 2.11
N LYS A 29 -6.46 22.26 1.31
CA LYS A 29 -6.39 22.16 -0.16
C LYS A 29 -5.00 21.74 -0.65
N GLN A 30 -3.94 22.24 -0.02
CA GLN A 30 -2.58 21.80 -0.35
C GLN A 30 -2.38 20.32 -0.04
N PHE A 31 -2.97 19.82 1.04
CA PHE A 31 -2.93 18.40 1.38
C PHE A 31 -3.71 17.55 0.39
N GLU A 32 -4.91 17.95 -0.04
CA GLU A 32 -5.64 17.27 -1.10
C GLU A 32 -4.83 17.15 -2.40
N VAL A 33 -4.19 18.24 -2.84
CA VAL A 33 -3.31 18.25 -4.02
C VAL A 33 -2.10 17.32 -3.82
N PHE A 34 -1.50 17.34 -2.63
CA PHE A 34 -0.42 16.42 -2.28
C PHE A 34 -0.90 14.96 -2.31
N ILE A 35 -2.07 14.63 -1.75
CA ILE A 35 -2.62 13.27 -1.76
C ILE A 35 -2.89 12.79 -3.19
N LYS A 36 -3.41 13.66 -4.06
CA LYS A 36 -3.55 13.33 -5.49
C LYS A 36 -2.22 12.96 -6.14
N TRP A 37 -1.17 13.71 -5.83
CA TRP A 37 0.18 13.42 -6.30
C TRP A 37 0.71 12.13 -5.65
N PHE A 38 0.55 11.98 -4.34
CA PHE A 38 1.05 10.84 -3.56
C PHE A 38 0.48 9.50 -4.07
N LEU A 39 -0.83 9.38 -4.18
CA LEU A 39 -1.50 8.16 -4.64
C LEU A 39 -1.10 7.75 -6.07
N LYS A 40 -0.66 8.69 -6.91
CA LYS A 40 -0.11 8.41 -8.24
C LYS A 40 1.35 7.96 -8.23
N ASN A 41 2.13 8.39 -7.24
CA ASN A 41 3.59 8.28 -7.27
C ASN A 41 4.15 7.36 -6.20
N ASP A 42 3.44 7.12 -5.11
CA ASP A 42 3.86 6.16 -4.10
C ASP A 42 3.98 4.75 -4.72
N PRO A 43 5.07 4.00 -4.46
CA PRO A 43 5.29 2.69 -5.06
C PRO A 43 4.14 1.71 -4.86
N GLU A 44 3.52 1.71 -3.68
CA GLU A 44 2.42 0.80 -3.33
C GLU A 44 1.10 1.25 -3.96
N TRP A 45 0.67 2.49 -3.72
CA TRP A 45 -0.60 3.01 -4.22
C TRP A 45 -0.66 3.09 -5.74
N SER A 46 0.44 3.42 -6.42
CA SER A 46 0.48 3.48 -7.88
C SER A 46 0.27 2.12 -8.57
N THR A 47 0.43 1.00 -7.84
CA THR A 47 0.07 -0.33 -8.36
C THR A 47 -1.44 -0.53 -8.45
N GLN A 48 -2.22 0.26 -7.72
CA GLN A 48 -3.66 0.11 -7.55
C GLN A 48 -4.46 1.19 -8.27
N VAL A 49 -3.96 2.43 -8.31
CA VAL A 49 -4.66 3.58 -8.88
C VAL A 49 -4.55 3.62 -10.40
N ASP A 50 -5.69 3.57 -11.10
CA ASP A 50 -5.79 3.78 -12.56
C ASP A 50 -5.96 5.28 -12.89
N GLN A 51 -6.99 5.93 -12.33
CA GLN A 51 -7.29 7.34 -12.54
C GLN A 51 -7.65 8.01 -11.21
N ILE A 52 -7.31 9.29 -11.03
CA ILE A 52 -7.61 10.02 -9.79
C ILE A 52 -7.96 11.49 -10.09
N TRP A 53 -8.96 12.00 -9.39
CA TRP A 53 -9.46 13.36 -9.49
C TRP A 53 -9.58 14.00 -8.10
N LEU A 54 -9.34 15.30 -8.00
CA LEU A 54 -9.90 16.08 -6.92
C LEU A 54 -11.42 16.06 -7.06
N TRP A 55 -12.16 16.24 -5.96
CA TRP A 55 -13.62 16.21 -6.01
C TRP A 55 -14.20 17.18 -7.05
N ASP A 56 -13.68 18.40 -7.10
CA ASP A 56 -14.12 19.43 -8.05
C ASP A 56 -13.85 19.07 -9.52
N GLU A 57 -12.89 18.19 -9.80
CA GLU A 57 -12.56 17.72 -11.13
C GLU A 57 -13.34 16.47 -11.54
N HIS A 58 -13.99 15.79 -10.59
CA HIS A 58 -14.63 14.51 -10.86
C HIS A 58 -15.87 14.68 -11.76
N PRO A 59 -15.95 14.00 -12.93
CA PRO A 59 -17.00 14.24 -13.93
C PRO A 59 -18.41 13.84 -13.45
N LYS A 60 -18.51 12.99 -12.43
CA LYS A 60 -19.79 12.50 -11.86
C LYS A 60 -20.05 13.01 -10.45
N ARG A 61 -19.45 14.16 -10.07
CA ARG A 61 -19.72 14.75 -8.75
C ARG A 61 -21.21 15.13 -8.62
N TRP A 62 -21.78 14.96 -7.42
CA TRP A 62 -23.19 15.20 -7.14
C TRP A 62 -23.46 16.43 -6.24
N GLY A 63 -22.43 17.19 -5.91
CA GLY A 63 -22.54 18.42 -5.12
C GLY A 63 -21.20 19.16 -5.05
N PRO A 64 -21.22 20.43 -4.59
CA PRO A 64 -19.99 21.24 -4.51
C PRO A 64 -19.06 20.80 -3.37
N ASP A 65 -19.60 20.45 -2.21
CA ASP A 65 -18.88 19.94 -1.04
C ASP A 65 -19.75 18.88 -0.38
N CYS A 66 -19.20 17.70 -0.26
CA CYS A 66 -19.88 16.55 0.32
C CYS A 66 -18.97 15.72 1.24
N GLY A 67 -17.88 16.32 1.75
CA GLY A 67 -16.93 15.62 2.61
C GLY A 67 -16.11 14.54 1.89
N ILE A 68 -16.14 14.52 0.55
CA ILE A 68 -15.25 13.73 -0.30
C ILE A 68 -14.28 14.71 -0.93
N ASP A 69 -12.98 14.49 -0.74
CA ASP A 69 -11.95 15.40 -1.21
C ASP A 69 -11.36 14.94 -2.55
N LEU A 70 -11.25 13.61 -2.75
CA LEU A 70 -10.80 13.02 -4.00
C LEU A 70 -11.64 11.77 -4.33
N VAL A 71 -11.61 11.39 -5.60
CA VAL A 71 -12.12 10.11 -6.09
C VAL A 71 -11.05 9.48 -6.97
N PHE A 72 -10.81 8.19 -6.83
CA PHE A 72 -10.00 7.47 -7.78
C PHE A 72 -10.70 6.20 -8.27
N LYS A 73 -10.34 5.80 -9.48
CA LYS A 73 -10.69 4.51 -10.05
C LYS A 73 -9.52 3.56 -9.80
N HIS A 74 -9.80 2.45 -9.14
CA HIS A 74 -8.86 1.37 -8.95
C HIS A 74 -8.71 0.55 -10.24
N LYS A 75 -7.59 -0.15 -10.44
CA LYS A 75 -7.33 -0.99 -11.63
C LYS A 75 -8.33 -2.15 -11.80
N ASN A 76 -8.90 -2.66 -10.70
CA ASN A 76 -10.00 -3.64 -10.74
C ASN A 76 -11.36 -3.04 -11.11
N SER A 77 -11.39 -1.74 -11.46
CA SER A 77 -12.57 -0.94 -11.83
C SER A 77 -13.42 -0.42 -10.67
N GLU A 78 -13.12 -0.72 -9.43
CA GLU A 78 -13.77 -0.10 -8.26
C GLU A 78 -13.55 1.41 -8.23
N VAL A 79 -14.54 2.12 -7.72
CA VAL A 79 -14.47 3.57 -7.49
C VAL A 79 -14.32 3.83 -6.00
N TRP A 80 -13.28 4.53 -5.63
CA TRP A 80 -12.93 4.84 -4.25
C TRP A 80 -13.15 6.31 -3.93
N ALA A 81 -13.86 6.60 -2.85
CA ALA A 81 -13.91 7.93 -2.26
C ALA A 81 -12.77 8.12 -1.26
N VAL A 82 -12.15 9.29 -1.29
CA VAL A 82 -11.06 9.66 -0.39
C VAL A 82 -11.42 10.88 0.41
N GLN A 83 -11.22 10.82 1.72
CA GLN A 83 -11.23 11.99 2.59
C GLN A 83 -9.82 12.24 3.11
N ALA A 84 -9.34 13.49 2.99
CA ALA A 84 -8.01 13.94 3.37
C ALA A 84 -8.10 14.94 4.53
N LYS A 85 -7.61 14.58 5.72
CA LYS A 85 -7.63 15.43 6.92
C LYS A 85 -6.24 15.87 7.32
N CYS A 86 -5.97 17.17 7.14
CA CYS A 86 -4.69 17.79 7.52
C CYS A 86 -4.80 18.44 8.91
N TYR A 87 -4.56 17.66 9.94
CA TYR A 87 -4.59 18.10 11.35
C TYR A 87 -3.19 18.12 11.96
N SER A 88 -3.05 18.67 13.17
CA SER A 88 -1.81 18.52 13.94
C SER A 88 -1.63 17.07 14.39
N PRO A 89 -0.39 16.58 14.61
CA PRO A 89 -0.14 15.21 15.05
C PRO A 89 -0.86 14.83 16.36
N GLU A 90 -1.13 15.81 17.21
CA GLU A 90 -1.80 15.64 18.50
C GLU A 90 -3.34 15.61 18.39
N HIS A 91 -3.89 15.94 17.22
CA HIS A 91 -5.34 15.94 17.00
C HIS A 91 -5.86 14.52 16.88
N SER A 92 -6.86 14.18 17.68
CA SER A 92 -7.53 12.88 17.55
C SER A 92 -8.73 13.01 16.62
N ILE A 93 -8.77 12.19 15.57
CA ILE A 93 -9.91 12.10 14.66
C ILE A 93 -11.14 11.65 15.44
N THR A 94 -12.18 12.45 15.40
CA THR A 94 -13.47 12.18 16.08
C THR A 94 -14.47 11.55 15.12
N LYS A 95 -15.53 10.94 15.68
CA LYS A 95 -16.66 10.44 14.86
C LYS A 95 -17.22 11.53 13.95
N LYS A 96 -17.35 12.77 14.45
CA LYS A 96 -17.87 13.91 13.68
C LYS A 96 -17.02 14.23 12.45
N ASP A 97 -15.70 13.99 12.52
CA ASP A 97 -14.80 14.26 11.40
C ASP A 97 -15.02 13.31 10.21
N VAL A 98 -15.61 12.14 10.44
CA VAL A 98 -15.84 11.11 9.42
C VAL A 98 -17.31 10.91 9.04
N ASP A 99 -18.28 11.37 9.84
CA ASP A 99 -19.71 11.09 9.62
C ASP A 99 -20.21 11.55 8.25
N THR A 100 -19.88 12.77 7.83
CA THR A 100 -20.30 13.30 6.52
C THR A 100 -19.69 12.48 5.37
N PHE A 101 -18.42 12.15 5.47
CA PHE A 101 -17.73 11.32 4.49
C PHE A 101 -18.39 9.94 4.36
N LEU A 102 -18.63 9.27 5.48
CA LEU A 102 -19.23 7.94 5.49
C LEU A 102 -20.66 7.97 4.91
N SER A 103 -21.44 9.01 5.25
CA SER A 103 -22.79 9.19 4.72
C SER A 103 -22.80 9.43 3.21
N GLU A 104 -22.01 10.39 2.72
CA GLU A 104 -22.01 10.77 1.31
C GLU A 104 -21.36 9.73 0.40
N SER A 105 -20.35 9.03 0.89
CA SER A 105 -19.70 7.95 0.15
C SER A 105 -20.46 6.62 0.19
N ASN A 106 -21.64 6.57 0.85
CA ASN A 106 -22.48 5.37 0.84
C ASN A 106 -23.28 5.16 -0.45
N ARG A 107 -23.18 6.09 -1.40
CA ARG A 107 -23.85 5.99 -2.71
C ARG A 107 -23.32 4.80 -3.51
N SER A 108 -24.18 4.20 -4.36
CA SER A 108 -23.86 3.05 -5.19
C SER A 108 -22.72 3.27 -6.19
N LEU A 109 -22.37 4.52 -6.47
CA LEU A 109 -21.24 4.88 -7.34
C LEU A 109 -19.87 4.65 -6.68
N ILE A 110 -19.83 4.56 -5.36
CA ILE A 110 -18.60 4.36 -4.59
C ILE A 110 -18.58 2.91 -4.08
N ASP A 111 -17.49 2.22 -4.28
CA ASP A 111 -17.31 0.83 -3.84
C ASP A 111 -16.58 0.76 -2.50
N LYS A 112 -15.48 1.50 -2.35
CA LYS A 112 -14.63 1.52 -1.14
C LYS A 112 -14.25 2.94 -0.73
N ARG A 113 -13.65 3.07 0.43
CA ARG A 113 -13.31 4.35 1.06
C ARG A 113 -11.87 4.37 1.53
N LEU A 114 -11.24 5.53 1.45
CA LEU A 114 -9.90 5.79 1.97
C LEU A 114 -9.92 7.04 2.83
N LEU A 115 -9.66 6.89 4.13
CA LEU A 115 -9.44 7.99 5.06
C LEU A 115 -7.93 8.23 5.19
N ILE A 116 -7.47 9.40 4.78
CA ILE A 116 -6.06 9.79 4.88
C ILE A 116 -5.93 10.94 5.88
N THR A 117 -5.01 10.79 6.85
CA THR A 117 -4.85 11.80 7.89
C THR A 117 -3.38 12.05 8.24
N THR A 118 -3.09 13.27 8.68
CA THR A 118 -1.75 13.68 9.18
C THR A 118 -1.60 13.46 10.69
N THR A 119 -2.37 12.56 11.28
CA THR A 119 -2.26 12.11 12.67
C THR A 119 -2.47 10.60 12.76
N ASP A 120 -1.83 9.95 13.73
CA ASP A 120 -2.04 8.54 14.05
C ASP A 120 -3.18 8.34 15.09
N LEU A 121 -3.72 9.42 15.61
CA LEU A 121 -4.70 9.38 16.69
C LEU A 121 -6.11 9.28 16.13
N ILE A 122 -6.68 8.08 16.11
CA ILE A 122 -8.08 7.84 15.77
C ILE A 122 -8.86 7.56 17.06
N GLY A 123 -9.82 8.42 17.38
CA GLY A 123 -10.66 8.25 18.56
C GLY A 123 -11.49 6.95 18.49
N ALA A 124 -11.68 6.28 19.62
CA ALA A 124 -12.34 4.97 19.69
C ALA A 124 -13.70 4.91 18.98
N ASN A 125 -14.49 5.98 19.06
CA ASN A 125 -15.78 6.07 18.38
C ASN A 125 -15.62 6.20 16.86
N ALA A 126 -14.66 6.96 16.38
CA ALA A 126 -14.34 7.07 14.94
C ALA A 126 -13.86 5.71 14.41
N LYS A 127 -12.89 5.08 15.08
CA LYS A 127 -12.38 3.76 14.72
C LYS A 127 -13.51 2.74 14.61
N ARG A 128 -14.33 2.59 15.67
CA ARG A 128 -15.47 1.67 15.65
C ARG A 128 -16.48 1.98 14.54
N THR A 129 -16.70 3.27 14.22
CA THR A 129 -17.63 3.66 13.14
C THR A 129 -17.07 3.29 11.77
N CYS A 130 -15.75 3.44 11.54
CA CYS A 130 -15.12 3.05 10.28
C CYS A 130 -15.07 1.52 10.09
N GLU A 131 -14.79 0.77 11.16
CA GLU A 131 -14.70 -0.69 11.13
C GLU A 131 -16.06 -1.39 10.91
N ASN A 132 -17.16 -0.76 11.30
CA ASN A 132 -18.53 -1.32 11.19
C ASN A 132 -19.30 -0.73 10.01
N GLN A 133 -18.67 -0.55 8.87
CA GLN A 133 -19.29 -0.10 7.63
C GLN A 133 -19.53 -1.28 6.68
N GLU A 134 -20.62 -1.20 5.90
CA GLU A 134 -20.87 -2.14 4.81
C GLU A 134 -19.79 -2.07 3.72
N LYS A 135 -19.31 -0.85 3.43
CA LYS A 135 -18.19 -0.60 2.51
C LYS A 135 -16.92 -0.35 3.32
N ASP A 136 -15.87 -1.05 2.98
CA ASP A 136 -14.58 -0.95 3.67
C ASP A 136 -14.05 0.49 3.74
N VAL A 137 -13.44 0.82 4.86
CA VAL A 137 -12.75 2.08 5.09
C VAL A 137 -11.28 1.79 5.40
N VAL A 138 -10.44 1.91 4.39
CA VAL A 138 -8.98 1.85 4.57
C VAL A 138 -8.51 3.13 5.24
N GLN A 139 -7.59 3.02 6.19
CA GLN A 139 -7.03 4.16 6.92
C GLN A 139 -5.54 4.29 6.58
N PHE A 140 -5.13 5.47 6.10
CA PHE A 140 -3.74 5.82 5.84
C PHE A 140 -3.33 6.99 6.74
N LEU A 141 -2.42 6.73 7.67
CA LEU A 141 -2.15 7.60 8.79
C LEU A 141 -0.81 8.33 8.64
N TYR A 142 -0.49 9.21 9.59
CA TYR A 142 0.77 9.96 9.58
C TYR A 142 2.00 9.05 9.51
N SER A 143 2.03 7.99 10.32
CA SER A 143 3.17 7.06 10.36
C SER A 143 3.37 6.29 9.05
N ASP A 144 2.35 6.18 8.20
CA ASP A 144 2.46 5.52 6.90
C ASP A 144 3.17 6.42 5.88
N PHE A 145 2.97 7.74 5.96
CA PHE A 145 3.76 8.70 5.18
C PHE A 145 5.25 8.68 5.55
N GLU A 146 5.58 8.51 6.84
CA GLU A 146 6.97 8.40 7.27
C GLU A 146 7.66 7.13 6.77
N LYS A 147 6.88 6.05 6.60
CA LYS A 147 7.36 4.78 6.03
C LYS A 147 7.39 4.77 4.51
N ALA A 148 6.72 5.71 3.85
CA ALA A 148 6.64 5.79 2.40
C ALA A 148 8.02 6.01 1.76
N GLU A 149 8.24 5.38 0.62
CA GLU A 149 9.51 5.45 -0.11
C GLU A 149 9.55 6.65 -1.05
N ILE A 150 9.23 7.82 -0.49
CA ILE A 150 9.16 9.13 -1.15
C ILE A 150 10.25 10.06 -0.60
N GLU A 151 10.89 10.79 -1.49
CA GLU A 151 11.75 11.93 -1.18
C GLU A 151 10.89 13.18 -1.14
N TYR A 152 10.58 13.66 0.07
CA TYR A 152 9.79 14.87 0.26
C TYR A 152 10.64 16.12 -0.01
N PRO A 153 10.09 17.13 -0.73
CA PRO A 153 10.76 18.42 -0.87
C PRO A 153 10.69 19.22 0.45
N ASP A 154 11.54 20.21 0.59
CA ASP A 154 11.59 21.11 1.74
C ASP A 154 10.40 22.09 1.83
N HIS A 155 9.63 22.24 0.74
CA HIS A 155 8.48 23.16 0.67
C HIS A 155 7.43 22.69 -0.32
N PHE A 156 6.15 22.89 0.00
CA PHE A 156 5.00 22.49 -0.84
C PHE A 156 5.09 23.01 -2.28
N SER A 157 5.55 24.27 -2.49
CA SER A 157 5.71 24.83 -3.84
C SER A 157 6.65 24.04 -4.76
N LYS A 158 7.44 23.12 -4.18
CA LYS A 158 8.35 22.23 -4.90
C LYS A 158 7.81 20.81 -5.01
N LEU A 159 6.52 20.59 -4.81
CA LEU A 159 5.90 19.26 -4.89
C LEU A 159 6.21 18.55 -6.22
N ASN A 160 6.34 19.29 -7.31
CA ASN A 160 6.76 18.77 -8.62
C ASN A 160 8.18 18.18 -8.65
N LYS A 161 9.00 18.41 -7.61
CA LYS A 161 10.33 17.83 -7.43
C LYS A 161 10.34 16.63 -6.50
N ALA A 162 9.20 16.33 -5.85
CA ALA A 162 9.05 15.12 -5.07
C ALA A 162 9.16 13.91 -5.99
N LYS A 163 9.82 12.87 -5.53
CA LYS A 163 10.04 11.64 -6.30
C LYS A 163 10.15 10.42 -5.39
N ARG A 164 10.08 9.25 -5.98
CA ARG A 164 10.41 8.00 -5.27
C ARG A 164 11.89 8.01 -4.87
N LYS A 165 12.21 7.39 -3.75
CA LYS A 165 13.59 7.08 -3.40
C LYS A 165 14.19 6.10 -4.43
N ASP A 166 15.51 6.06 -4.51
CA ASP A 166 16.17 5.09 -5.37
C ASP A 166 16.02 3.68 -4.78
N PRO A 167 15.56 2.70 -5.57
CA PRO A 167 15.38 1.34 -5.09
C PRO A 167 16.72 0.70 -4.73
N PRO A 168 16.74 -0.21 -3.74
CA PRO A 168 17.96 -0.92 -3.35
C PRO A 168 18.46 -1.83 -4.49
N LYS A 169 19.78 -1.99 -4.54
CA LYS A 169 20.44 -2.94 -5.47
C LYS A 169 20.89 -4.18 -4.71
N PRO A 170 20.90 -5.37 -5.35
CA PRO A 170 21.39 -6.57 -4.73
C PRO A 170 22.84 -6.41 -4.25
N ARG A 171 23.11 -6.85 -3.02
CA ARG A 171 24.48 -7.01 -2.49
C ARG A 171 25.07 -8.32 -3.01
N PRO A 172 26.41 -8.51 -3.01
CA PRO A 172 27.04 -9.73 -3.53
C PRO A 172 26.42 -11.04 -3.02
N HIS A 173 26.24 -11.18 -1.70
CA HIS A 173 25.63 -12.37 -1.10
C HIS A 173 24.16 -12.59 -1.49
N GLN A 174 23.42 -11.53 -1.83
CA GLN A 174 22.06 -11.64 -2.31
C GLN A 174 22.02 -12.07 -3.78
N SER A 175 22.96 -11.56 -4.61
CA SER A 175 23.09 -12.03 -5.99
C SER A 175 23.47 -13.51 -6.04
N GLU A 176 24.44 -13.94 -5.21
CA GLU A 176 24.82 -15.35 -5.08
C GLU A 176 23.63 -16.23 -4.65
N ALA A 177 22.79 -15.73 -3.72
CA ALA A 177 21.59 -16.42 -3.28
C ALA A 177 20.55 -16.57 -4.40
N VAL A 178 20.34 -15.50 -5.20
CA VAL A 178 19.44 -15.53 -6.36
C VAL A 178 19.93 -16.54 -7.40
N ASP A 179 21.21 -16.50 -7.74
CA ASP A 179 21.84 -17.43 -8.72
C ASP A 179 21.73 -18.90 -8.24
N ALA A 180 21.91 -19.13 -6.93
CA ALA A 180 21.77 -20.47 -6.34
C ALA A 180 20.32 -21.00 -6.40
N VAL A 181 19.33 -20.13 -6.17
CA VAL A 181 17.90 -20.51 -6.28
C VAL A 181 17.53 -20.79 -7.74
N GLU A 182 17.91 -19.93 -8.69
CA GLU A 182 17.69 -20.14 -10.12
C GLU A 182 18.21 -21.51 -10.55
N LYS A 183 19.48 -21.80 -10.23
CA LYS A 183 20.11 -23.10 -10.53
C LYS A 183 19.40 -24.26 -9.84
N GLY A 184 18.94 -24.06 -8.61
CA GLY A 184 18.20 -25.09 -7.87
C GLY A 184 16.87 -25.46 -8.53
N PHE A 185 16.20 -24.51 -9.16
CA PHE A 185 14.95 -24.74 -9.90
C PHE A 185 15.14 -25.40 -11.28
N GLU A 186 16.36 -25.48 -11.80
CA GLU A 186 16.63 -26.28 -13.01
C GLU A 186 16.44 -27.80 -12.75
N GLU A 187 16.62 -28.23 -11.50
CA GLU A 187 16.61 -29.65 -11.12
C GLU A 187 15.48 -30.03 -10.16
N ASN A 188 14.84 -29.04 -9.49
CA ASN A 188 13.88 -29.27 -8.40
C ASN A 188 12.69 -28.31 -8.47
N ASP A 189 11.51 -28.81 -8.12
CA ASP A 189 10.29 -28.00 -8.06
C ASP A 189 10.18 -27.14 -6.77
N ARG A 190 11.06 -27.33 -5.80
CA ARG A 190 11.05 -26.63 -4.51
C ARG A 190 12.45 -26.62 -3.88
N GLY A 191 12.68 -25.63 -3.01
CA GLY A 191 13.94 -25.50 -2.29
C GLY A 191 13.78 -24.73 -0.98
N GLN A 192 14.87 -24.56 -0.27
CA GLN A 192 14.96 -23.73 0.93
C GLN A 192 16.07 -22.70 0.76
N LEU A 193 15.74 -21.42 0.92
CA LEU A 193 16.72 -20.34 0.97
C LEU A 193 16.93 -19.95 2.44
N ILE A 194 18.10 -20.30 2.99
CA ILE A 194 18.47 -20.01 4.37
C ILE A 194 19.40 -18.79 4.40
N MET A 195 18.93 -17.72 5.00
CA MET A 195 19.68 -16.46 5.14
C MET A 195 19.56 -15.95 6.58
N ALA A 196 20.62 -15.33 7.11
CA ALA A 196 20.63 -14.75 8.44
C ALA A 196 19.61 -13.60 8.58
N CYS A 197 19.21 -13.26 9.81
CA CYS A 197 18.36 -12.10 10.07
C CYS A 197 19.08 -10.81 9.63
N GLY A 198 18.33 -9.84 9.08
CA GLY A 198 18.88 -8.55 8.64
C GLY A 198 19.65 -8.57 7.32
N THR A 199 19.78 -9.71 6.63
CA THR A 199 20.52 -9.81 5.35
C THR A 199 19.66 -9.43 4.13
N GLY A 200 18.40 -8.99 4.33
CA GLY A 200 17.51 -8.53 3.26
C GLY A 200 16.82 -9.66 2.50
N LYS A 201 16.34 -10.69 3.22
CA LYS A 201 15.58 -11.80 2.65
C LYS A 201 14.44 -11.35 1.75
N THR A 202 13.66 -10.36 2.20
CA THR A 202 12.49 -9.84 1.49
C THR A 202 12.85 -9.33 0.09
N TYR A 203 13.92 -8.56 -0.02
CA TYR A 203 14.42 -8.12 -1.34
C TYR A 203 14.99 -9.27 -2.16
N THR A 204 15.68 -10.20 -1.52
CA THR A 204 16.25 -11.36 -2.23
C THR A 204 15.15 -12.20 -2.86
N THR A 205 14.03 -12.44 -2.18
CA THR A 205 12.88 -13.18 -2.74
C THR A 205 12.20 -12.43 -3.89
N LEU A 206 12.11 -11.09 -3.85
CA LEU A 206 11.68 -10.31 -5.01
C LEU A 206 12.61 -10.53 -6.21
N TRP A 207 13.91 -10.44 -6.01
CA TRP A 207 14.88 -10.63 -7.12
C TRP A 207 14.89 -12.07 -7.65
N VAL A 208 14.57 -13.07 -6.82
CA VAL A 208 14.29 -14.44 -7.30
C VAL A 208 13.09 -14.43 -8.24
N LYS A 209 11.95 -13.84 -7.82
CA LYS A 209 10.75 -13.70 -8.67
C LYS A 209 11.09 -13.05 -10.02
N GLU A 210 11.82 -11.94 -9.99
CA GLU A 210 12.24 -11.24 -11.21
C GLU A 210 13.17 -12.08 -12.09
N ARG A 211 14.12 -12.80 -11.49
CA ARG A 211 15.09 -13.63 -12.20
C ARG A 211 14.43 -14.80 -12.94
N ILE A 212 13.49 -15.48 -12.30
CA ILE A 212 12.75 -16.59 -12.91
C ILE A 212 11.57 -16.11 -13.75
N ASN A 213 11.34 -14.78 -13.83
CA ASN A 213 10.26 -14.14 -14.59
C ASN A 213 8.86 -14.69 -14.26
N SER A 214 8.59 -14.94 -12.98
CA SER A 214 7.28 -15.44 -12.54
C SER A 214 6.18 -14.44 -12.83
N GLN A 215 5.12 -14.91 -13.50
CA GLN A 215 3.95 -14.11 -13.87
C GLN A 215 2.84 -14.20 -12.82
N SER A 216 2.82 -15.27 -12.03
CA SER A 216 1.85 -15.47 -10.95
C SER A 216 2.56 -15.96 -9.70
N THR A 217 2.67 -15.08 -8.70
CA THR A 217 3.44 -15.36 -7.48
C THR A 217 2.55 -15.31 -6.25
N LEU A 218 2.70 -16.30 -5.36
CA LEU A 218 2.09 -16.30 -4.03
C LEU A 218 3.15 -16.08 -2.96
N VAL A 219 2.97 -15.04 -2.15
CA VAL A 219 3.83 -14.72 -1.00
C VAL A 219 3.05 -14.97 0.28
N LEU A 220 3.49 -15.96 1.05
CA LEU A 220 2.88 -16.30 2.34
C LEU A 220 3.77 -15.82 3.49
N VAL A 221 3.17 -15.10 4.42
CA VAL A 221 3.86 -14.54 5.60
C VAL A 221 3.11 -14.88 6.90
N PRO A 222 3.81 -14.92 8.05
CA PRO A 222 3.20 -15.33 9.32
C PRO A 222 2.35 -14.25 9.99
N SER A 223 2.44 -12.97 9.61
CA SER A 223 1.74 -11.87 10.30
C SER A 223 1.35 -10.73 9.36
N LEU A 224 0.36 -9.91 9.78
CA LEU A 224 -0.08 -8.72 9.06
C LEU A 224 1.03 -7.67 8.94
N SER A 225 1.86 -7.50 9.97
CA SER A 225 2.98 -6.56 9.93
C SER A 225 4.03 -6.97 8.90
N LEU A 226 4.34 -8.27 8.79
CA LEU A 226 5.23 -8.78 7.76
C LEU A 226 4.62 -8.70 6.36
N LEU A 227 3.29 -8.84 6.24
CA LEU A 227 2.59 -8.64 4.98
C LEU A 227 2.75 -7.19 4.51
N SER A 228 2.44 -6.23 5.38
CA SER A 228 2.59 -4.80 5.08
C SER A 228 4.04 -4.44 4.72
N GLN A 229 5.01 -4.93 5.49
CA GLN A 229 6.42 -4.70 5.20
C GLN A 229 6.82 -5.30 3.84
N THR A 230 6.45 -6.55 3.58
CA THR A 230 6.83 -7.25 2.34
C THR A 230 6.22 -6.61 1.11
N LEU A 231 4.94 -6.23 1.19
CA LEU A 231 4.26 -5.50 0.11
C LEU A 231 5.02 -4.20 -0.22
N ARG A 232 5.27 -3.36 0.78
CA ARG A 232 5.98 -2.08 0.59
C ARG A 232 7.38 -2.29 0.01
N GLU A 233 8.16 -3.23 0.57
CA GLU A 233 9.52 -3.51 0.08
C GLU A 233 9.52 -4.02 -1.36
N TRP A 234 8.59 -4.89 -1.72
CA TRP A 234 8.48 -5.44 -3.08
C TRP A 234 8.03 -4.40 -4.10
N THR A 235 6.98 -3.63 -3.80
CA THR A 235 6.49 -2.58 -4.70
C THR A 235 7.52 -1.46 -4.90
N PHE A 236 8.30 -1.17 -3.85
CA PHE A 236 9.38 -0.18 -3.92
C PHE A 236 10.57 -0.64 -4.76
N ALA A 237 11.02 -1.88 -4.58
CA ALA A 237 12.27 -2.37 -5.17
C ALA A 237 12.09 -3.03 -6.53
N SER A 238 10.86 -3.33 -6.92
CA SER A 238 10.59 -4.01 -8.19
C SER A 238 10.97 -3.15 -9.38
N LYS A 239 11.62 -3.78 -10.37
CA LYS A 239 11.94 -3.18 -11.66
C LYS A 239 10.76 -3.17 -12.60
N GLU A 240 9.87 -4.16 -12.47
CA GLU A 240 8.69 -4.35 -13.30
C GLU A 240 7.43 -4.12 -12.49
N SER A 241 6.41 -3.52 -13.09
CA SER A 241 5.11 -3.39 -12.45
C SER A 241 4.40 -4.73 -12.41
N PHE A 242 3.76 -5.03 -11.30
CA PHE A 242 2.86 -6.15 -11.13
C PHE A 242 1.57 -5.69 -10.44
N ASP A 243 0.49 -6.39 -10.69
CA ASP A 243 -0.75 -6.17 -9.97
C ASP A 243 -0.70 -6.88 -8.61
N VAL A 244 -1.33 -6.30 -7.61
CA VAL A 244 -1.27 -6.76 -6.22
C VAL A 244 -2.66 -7.11 -5.72
N LEU A 245 -2.78 -8.22 -5.00
CA LEU A 245 -3.92 -8.52 -4.15
C LEU A 245 -3.43 -8.97 -2.77
N CYS A 246 -3.99 -8.39 -1.71
CA CYS A 246 -3.72 -8.80 -0.34
C CYS A 246 -4.89 -9.63 0.19
N VAL A 247 -4.60 -10.87 0.62
CA VAL A 247 -5.61 -11.82 1.09
C VAL A 247 -5.41 -12.08 2.57
N CYS A 248 -6.35 -11.57 3.37
CA CYS A 248 -6.36 -11.75 4.83
C CYS A 248 -7.79 -11.93 5.32
N SER A 249 -7.99 -12.76 6.34
CA SER A 249 -9.26 -12.92 7.05
C SER A 249 -9.17 -12.36 8.47
N ASP A 250 -10.29 -11.87 8.99
CA ASP A 250 -10.39 -11.32 10.37
C ASP A 250 -10.10 -12.36 11.47
N GLU A 251 -10.11 -13.65 11.15
CA GLU A 251 -9.87 -14.72 12.11
C GLU A 251 -8.47 -14.67 12.76
N THR A 252 -7.55 -13.90 12.21
CA THR A 252 -6.20 -13.69 12.80
C THR A 252 -6.21 -12.82 14.05
N VAL A 253 -7.28 -12.10 14.32
CA VAL A 253 -7.39 -11.15 15.46
C VAL A 253 -7.51 -11.82 16.84
N GLY A 254 -7.89 -13.09 16.91
CA GLY A 254 -8.18 -13.78 18.18
C GLY A 254 -6.98 -14.37 18.93
N LYS A 255 -5.81 -14.50 18.30
CA LYS A 255 -4.63 -15.13 18.95
C LYS A 255 -3.54 -14.08 19.14
N LYS A 256 -3.40 -13.58 20.37
CA LYS A 256 -2.24 -12.80 20.82
C LYS A 256 -0.96 -13.61 20.59
N SER A 257 -0.37 -13.52 19.43
CA SER A 257 1.03 -13.88 19.24
C SER A 257 1.84 -12.71 19.82
N GLY A 258 2.63 -12.96 20.88
CA GLY A 258 3.36 -11.93 21.62
C GLY A 258 4.49 -11.24 20.84
N TYR A 259 4.45 -11.24 19.51
CA TYR A 259 5.53 -10.75 18.65
C TYR A 259 5.21 -9.54 17.78
N ASP A 260 3.94 -9.10 17.72
CA ASP A 260 3.57 -7.98 16.83
C ASP A 260 2.61 -6.99 17.52
N PRO A 261 3.12 -5.93 18.16
CA PRO A 261 2.28 -4.96 18.88
C PRO A 261 1.63 -3.89 18.01
N ILE A 262 1.98 -3.77 16.70
CA ILE A 262 1.65 -2.57 15.91
C ILE A 262 0.41 -2.76 15.03
N ILE A 263 0.21 -3.91 14.39
CA ILE A 263 -0.96 -4.21 13.55
C ILE A 263 -1.73 -5.36 14.18
N GLN A 264 -2.89 -5.06 14.73
CA GLN A 264 -3.73 -6.02 15.46
C GLN A 264 -4.95 -6.49 14.67
N SER A 265 -5.34 -5.75 13.64
CA SER A 265 -6.53 -5.99 12.83
C SER A 265 -6.24 -5.73 11.35
N VAL A 266 -6.99 -6.35 10.45
CA VAL A 266 -6.96 -6.04 9.02
C VAL A 266 -7.34 -4.58 8.75
N HIS A 267 -8.17 -3.97 9.60
CA HIS A 267 -8.54 -2.56 9.52
C HIS A 267 -7.39 -1.59 9.86
N ASP A 268 -6.31 -2.08 10.46
CA ASP A 268 -5.10 -1.28 10.73
C ASP A 268 -4.11 -1.29 9.56
N LEU A 269 -4.42 -2.02 8.47
CA LEU A 269 -3.59 -2.05 7.27
C LEU A 269 -3.85 -0.81 6.40
N PRO A 270 -2.78 -0.12 5.91
CA PRO A 270 -2.93 1.09 5.10
C PRO A 270 -3.24 0.80 3.61
N PHE A 271 -3.74 -0.40 3.31
CA PHE A 271 -4.11 -0.85 1.97
C PHE A 271 -5.29 -1.84 2.03
N PRO A 272 -6.00 -2.04 0.91
CA PRO A 272 -7.15 -2.96 0.88
C PRO A 272 -6.73 -4.41 1.02
N VAL A 273 -7.55 -5.18 1.70
CA VAL A 273 -7.44 -6.64 1.78
C VAL A 273 -8.78 -7.28 1.43
N THR A 274 -8.74 -8.52 0.99
CA THR A 274 -9.95 -9.32 0.73
C THR A 274 -9.91 -10.66 1.41
N SER A 275 -11.08 -11.20 1.71
CA SER A 275 -11.31 -12.61 2.07
C SER A 275 -12.30 -13.28 1.10
N ASP A 276 -12.69 -12.59 0.03
CA ASP A 276 -13.64 -13.07 -0.96
C ASP A 276 -12.94 -13.96 -2.00
N VAL A 277 -13.32 -15.23 -2.03
CA VAL A 277 -12.79 -16.25 -2.95
C VAL A 277 -13.04 -15.89 -4.42
N GLU A 278 -14.18 -15.26 -4.74
CA GLU A 278 -14.49 -14.84 -6.10
C GLU A 278 -13.61 -13.67 -6.56
N GLU A 279 -13.32 -12.72 -5.68
CA GLU A 279 -12.38 -11.64 -5.97
C GLU A 279 -10.98 -12.19 -6.22
N ILE A 280 -10.51 -13.14 -5.40
CA ILE A 280 -9.21 -13.81 -5.60
C ILE A 280 -9.20 -14.53 -6.96
N ARG A 281 -10.25 -15.27 -7.30
CA ARG A 281 -10.38 -15.98 -8.57
C ARG A 281 -10.36 -15.02 -9.76
N HIS A 282 -11.12 -13.94 -9.68
CA HIS A 282 -11.15 -12.92 -10.73
C HIS A 282 -9.77 -12.28 -10.93
N PHE A 283 -9.08 -11.94 -9.84
CA PHE A 283 -7.72 -11.41 -9.89
C PHE A 283 -6.76 -12.38 -10.58
N LEU A 284 -6.79 -13.67 -10.24
CA LEU A 284 -5.93 -14.69 -10.85
C LEU A 284 -6.19 -14.90 -12.35
N GLN A 285 -7.41 -14.69 -12.81
CA GLN A 285 -7.79 -14.80 -14.23
C GLN A 285 -7.34 -13.58 -15.06
N GLY A 286 -6.98 -12.47 -14.43
CA GLY A 286 -6.50 -11.24 -15.12
C GLY A 286 -5.24 -11.53 -15.95
N LYS A 287 -4.81 -10.57 -16.79
CA LYS A 287 -3.58 -10.64 -17.58
C LYS A 287 -2.45 -9.91 -16.85
N GLY A 288 -1.20 -10.22 -17.20
CA GLY A 288 -0.01 -9.55 -16.70
C GLY A 288 0.58 -10.21 -15.44
N SER A 289 1.68 -9.65 -14.96
CA SER A 289 2.37 -10.13 -13.76
C SER A 289 1.54 -9.81 -12.52
N LYS A 290 1.33 -10.81 -11.66
CA LYS A 290 0.50 -10.73 -10.46
C LYS A 290 1.21 -11.27 -9.24
N VAL A 291 0.97 -10.63 -8.11
CA VAL A 291 1.45 -11.11 -6.81
C VAL A 291 0.28 -11.09 -5.80
N ILE A 292 0.02 -12.22 -5.20
CA ILE A 292 -0.85 -12.32 -4.03
C ILE A 292 0.02 -12.35 -2.77
N PHE A 293 -0.21 -11.41 -1.88
CA PHE A 293 0.35 -11.42 -0.52
C PHE A 293 -0.71 -11.94 0.43
N SER A 294 -0.38 -12.95 1.24
CA SER A 294 -1.33 -13.53 2.17
C SER A 294 -0.67 -13.97 3.47
N THR A 295 -1.46 -14.05 4.53
CA THR A 295 -1.03 -14.74 5.74
C THR A 295 -1.20 -16.26 5.60
N TYR A 296 -0.41 -17.04 6.33
CA TYR A 296 -0.59 -18.50 6.36
C TYR A 296 -2.02 -18.93 6.71
N HIS A 297 -2.69 -18.18 7.59
CA HIS A 297 -4.06 -18.49 8.01
C HIS A 297 -5.08 -18.33 6.88
N SER A 298 -4.84 -17.42 5.96
CA SER A 298 -5.74 -17.13 4.83
C SER A 298 -5.44 -17.96 3.57
N SER A 299 -4.38 -18.78 3.59
CA SER A 299 -4.01 -19.62 2.44
C SER A 299 -5.12 -20.60 1.99
N PRO A 300 -6.03 -21.12 2.86
CA PRO A 300 -7.14 -21.94 2.41
C PRO A 300 -8.08 -21.23 1.42
N LEU A 301 -8.30 -19.92 1.55
CA LEU A 301 -9.11 -19.12 0.62
C LEU A 301 -8.49 -19.11 -0.79
N ILE A 302 -7.16 -19.05 -0.84
CA ILE A 302 -6.42 -19.10 -2.10
C ILE A 302 -6.53 -20.50 -2.74
N ALA A 303 -6.37 -21.55 -1.95
CA ALA A 303 -6.56 -22.91 -2.42
C ALA A 303 -7.99 -23.15 -2.95
N GLU A 304 -9.01 -22.62 -2.26
CA GLU A 304 -10.40 -22.69 -2.70
C GLU A 304 -10.61 -21.95 -4.04
N SER A 305 -9.99 -20.76 -4.20
CA SER A 305 -10.09 -20.00 -5.46
C SER A 305 -9.49 -20.74 -6.65
N GLN A 306 -8.53 -21.64 -6.43
CA GLN A 306 -7.86 -22.45 -7.47
C GLN A 306 -8.57 -23.77 -7.80
N ASN A 307 -9.64 -24.13 -7.11
CA ASN A 307 -10.41 -25.35 -7.41
C ASN A 307 -11.16 -25.29 -8.77
N ASP A 308 -11.21 -24.14 -9.42
CA ASP A 308 -11.74 -24.00 -10.78
C ASP A 308 -10.61 -24.24 -11.80
N SER A 309 -10.85 -25.14 -12.76
CA SER A 309 -9.91 -25.48 -13.84
C SER A 309 -9.49 -24.31 -14.75
N LYS A 310 -10.18 -23.16 -14.64
CA LYS A 310 -9.85 -21.92 -15.38
C LYS A 310 -8.92 -20.97 -14.63
N THR A 311 -8.66 -21.24 -13.36
CA THR A 311 -7.82 -20.36 -12.54
C THR A 311 -6.35 -20.66 -12.78
N THR A 312 -5.56 -19.62 -12.97
CA THR A 312 -4.11 -19.73 -13.19
C THR A 312 -3.43 -20.26 -11.93
N MET A 313 -2.60 -21.28 -12.08
CA MET A 313 -1.72 -21.75 -11.00
C MET A 313 -0.57 -20.76 -10.80
N PHE A 314 0.00 -20.74 -9.60
CA PHE A 314 1.19 -19.95 -9.30
C PHE A 314 2.42 -20.58 -9.95
N ASP A 315 3.31 -19.72 -10.47
CA ASP A 315 4.62 -20.11 -10.99
C ASP A 315 5.64 -20.18 -9.84
N LEU A 316 5.40 -19.42 -8.76
CA LEU A 316 6.27 -19.32 -7.59
C LEU A 316 5.44 -19.12 -6.31
#